data_c148e26a26e6696b74270aab749a1094
#
_entry.id   c148e26a26e6696b74270aab749a1094
#
_cell.length_a   1.000
_cell.length_b   1.000
_cell.length_c   1.000
_cell.angle_alpha   90.00
_cell.angle_beta   90.00
_cell.angle_gamma   90.00
#
_symmetry.space_group_name_H-M   'P 1'
#
loop_
_entity.id
_entity.type
_entity.pdbx_description
1 polymer ?
#
loop_
_entity_poly.entity_id
_entity_poly.type
_entity_poly.pdbx_seq_one_letter_code
_entity_poly.pdbx_strand_id
1 'polypeptide(L)'
;MFLQKSLRAQILALLSGSLLAMLLIALASFHLLSGGVQSYRELIEGPLRSSQLIDEANLQFKSQVQEWKNVLLRGKQPQELNKYWQQFEDRQRDVQNILGQLVQTPGLDASLKSRVQRLADEHRQLGSAYQKGRDAYVAGGADPSAGDAAVKGVDRATSEQMSELVTELRQHGDRQSAEISAAADRTVWLGILVMLASGLLIGLLSLWLVNRSLVQPIRQLIDYVAQLSRGQLAQRVASERQDELGKLAMAANTLRDFLAQTFASLQRSASDLDSSSGELNSIATLMLSLIHISEPTRLRRI
;
A
#
# COMPACT_ATOMS: atom_id res chain seq x y z
N MET A 1 -25.26 19.58 10.68
CA MET A 1 -26.67 19.59 11.15
C MET A 1 -27.48 18.35 10.72
N PHE A 2 -27.33 17.82 9.51
CA PHE A 2 -28.10 16.62 9.07
C PHE A 2 -27.69 15.32 9.78
N LEU A 3 -26.39 15.16 10.06
CA LEU A 3 -25.81 13.98 10.72
C LEU A 3 -26.29 13.78 12.18
N GLN A 4 -26.75 14.83 12.84
CA GLN A 4 -27.22 14.75 14.24
C GLN A 4 -28.69 14.33 14.38
N LYS A 5 -29.44 14.24 13.26
CA LYS A 5 -30.88 13.98 13.24
C LYS A 5 -31.26 12.52 12.95
N SER A 6 -30.29 11.68 12.54
CA SER A 6 -30.54 10.28 12.20
C SER A 6 -29.35 9.39 12.53
N LEU A 7 -29.60 8.36 13.32
CA LEU A 7 -28.63 7.30 13.64
C LEU A 7 -28.12 6.61 12.39
N ARG A 8 -29.02 6.36 11.42
CA ARG A 8 -28.68 5.77 10.12
C ARG A 8 -27.66 6.64 9.36
N ALA A 9 -27.86 7.97 9.36
CA ALA A 9 -26.94 8.90 8.70
C ALA A 9 -25.58 8.92 9.40
N GLN A 10 -25.52 8.83 10.73
CA GLN A 10 -24.27 8.76 11.50
C GLN A 10 -23.50 7.49 11.18
N ILE A 11 -24.16 6.32 11.17
CA ILE A 11 -23.53 5.04 10.83
C ILE A 11 -23.02 5.05 9.38
N LEU A 12 -23.84 5.51 8.42
CA LEU A 12 -23.43 5.60 7.02
C LEU A 12 -22.25 6.54 6.81
N ALA A 13 -22.25 7.70 7.48
CA ALA A 13 -21.13 8.65 7.39
C ALA A 13 -19.84 8.08 7.97
N LEU A 14 -19.92 7.33 9.07
CA LEU A 14 -18.77 6.68 9.70
C LEU A 14 -18.19 5.58 8.82
N LEU A 15 -19.05 4.72 8.25
CA LEU A 15 -18.64 3.67 7.32
C LEU A 15 -18.08 4.25 6.02
N SER A 16 -18.77 5.22 5.42
CA SER A 16 -18.30 5.87 4.18
C SER A 16 -17.00 6.64 4.40
N GLY A 17 -16.86 7.32 5.53
CA GLY A 17 -15.64 8.05 5.90
C GLY A 17 -14.44 7.11 6.09
N SER A 18 -14.62 5.98 6.77
CA SER A 18 -13.56 5.00 6.96
C SER A 18 -13.17 4.32 5.64
N LEU A 19 -14.14 3.96 4.79
CA LEU A 19 -13.88 3.41 3.45
C LEU A 19 -13.15 4.41 2.56
N LEU A 20 -13.56 5.69 2.56
CA LEU A 20 -12.91 6.74 1.79
C LEU A 20 -11.46 6.95 2.25
N ALA A 21 -11.23 6.98 3.56
CA ALA A 21 -9.87 7.10 4.11
C ALA A 21 -8.99 5.91 3.69
N MET A 22 -9.49 4.68 3.77
CA MET A 22 -8.77 3.49 3.30
C MET A 22 -8.48 3.55 1.80
N LEU A 23 -9.43 4.01 0.98
CA LEU A 23 -9.24 4.17 -0.46
C LEU A 23 -8.14 5.18 -0.77
N LEU A 24 -8.13 6.34 -0.09
CA LEU A 24 -7.09 7.36 -0.28
C LEU A 24 -5.70 6.84 0.10
N ILE A 25 -5.58 6.09 1.19
CA ILE A 25 -4.33 5.46 1.61
C ILE A 25 -3.87 4.41 0.57
N ALA A 26 -4.79 3.60 0.06
CA ALA A 26 -4.48 2.62 -0.98
C ALA A 26 -4.00 3.28 -2.27
N LEU A 27 -4.66 4.36 -2.72
CA LEU A 27 -4.24 5.14 -3.89
C LEU A 27 -2.87 5.79 -3.70
N ALA A 28 -2.59 6.37 -2.52
CA ALA A 28 -1.29 6.94 -2.20
C ALA A 28 -0.18 5.86 -2.21
N SER A 29 -0.45 4.69 -1.63
CA SER A 29 0.48 3.55 -1.64
C SER A 29 0.74 3.03 -3.05
N PHE A 30 -0.29 2.95 -3.89
CA PHE A 30 -0.15 2.56 -5.29
C PHE A 30 0.68 3.58 -6.09
N HIS A 31 0.49 4.87 -5.85
CA HIS A 31 1.29 5.92 -6.49
C HIS A 31 2.78 5.83 -6.13
N LEU A 32 3.10 5.59 -4.85
CA LEU A 32 4.48 5.36 -4.41
C LEU A 32 5.10 4.12 -5.06
N LEU A 33 4.34 3.04 -5.19
CA LEU A 33 4.80 1.81 -5.83
C LEU A 33 5.04 1.98 -7.33
N SER A 34 4.21 2.77 -8.02
CA SER A 34 4.36 3.07 -9.44
C SER A 34 5.66 3.81 -9.75
N GLY A 35 6.12 4.70 -8.86
CA GLY A 35 7.43 5.35 -8.94
C GLY A 35 8.59 4.34 -8.90
N GLY A 36 8.51 3.32 -8.06
CA GLY A 36 9.50 2.23 -8.00
C GLY A 36 9.59 1.45 -9.32
N VAL A 37 8.45 1.13 -9.95
CA VAL A 37 8.42 0.44 -11.26
C VAL A 37 9.09 1.28 -12.34
N GLN A 38 8.90 2.60 -12.34
CA GLN A 38 9.57 3.49 -13.28
C GLN A 38 11.10 3.47 -13.11
N SER A 39 11.59 3.53 -11.87
CA SER A 39 13.04 3.45 -11.59
C SER A 39 13.65 2.12 -12.04
N TYR A 40 12.93 1.01 -11.87
CA TYR A 40 13.37 -0.29 -12.40
C TYR A 40 13.44 -0.30 -13.93
N ARG A 41 12.49 0.32 -14.62
CA ARG A 41 12.50 0.43 -16.07
C ARG A 41 13.71 1.23 -16.55
N GLU A 42 14.01 2.37 -15.92
CA GLU A 42 15.17 3.20 -16.22
C GLU A 42 16.49 2.45 -16.00
N LEU A 43 16.58 1.62 -14.95
CA LEU A 43 17.71 0.74 -14.71
C LEU A 43 17.92 -0.28 -15.84
N ILE A 44 16.85 -0.93 -16.28
CA ILE A 44 16.90 -1.96 -17.33
C ILE A 44 17.28 -1.35 -18.68
N GLU A 45 16.64 -0.24 -19.05
CA GLU A 45 16.82 0.41 -20.36
C GLU A 45 18.14 1.21 -20.45
N GLY A 46 18.70 1.63 -19.34
CA GLY A 46 19.97 2.39 -19.24
C GLY A 46 21.16 1.53 -18.80
N PRO A 47 21.50 1.48 -17.52
CA PRO A 47 22.73 0.88 -17.02
C PRO A 47 22.91 -0.60 -17.34
N LEU A 48 21.85 -1.42 -17.15
CA LEU A 48 21.93 -2.84 -17.46
C LEU A 48 22.05 -3.09 -18.95
N ARG A 49 21.32 -2.34 -19.78
CA ARG A 49 21.45 -2.42 -21.24
C ARG A 49 22.86 -2.01 -21.68
N SER A 50 23.44 -0.96 -21.10
CA SER A 50 24.79 -0.51 -21.38
C SER A 50 25.85 -1.58 -21.07
N SER A 51 25.70 -2.25 -19.91
CA SER A 51 26.57 -3.35 -19.52
C SER A 51 26.48 -4.53 -20.50
N GLN A 52 25.28 -4.89 -20.94
CA GLN A 52 25.08 -5.97 -21.91
C GLN A 52 25.71 -5.62 -23.28
N LEU A 53 25.50 -4.40 -23.77
CA LEU A 53 26.04 -3.96 -25.06
C LEU A 53 27.55 -3.95 -25.06
N ILE A 54 28.19 -3.46 -23.98
CA ILE A 54 29.68 -3.45 -23.96
C ILE A 54 30.26 -4.87 -23.85
N ASP A 55 29.59 -5.79 -23.12
CA ASP A 55 29.96 -7.21 -23.08
C ASP A 55 29.86 -7.86 -24.44
N GLU A 56 28.77 -7.59 -25.16
CA GLU A 56 28.59 -8.09 -26.52
C GLU A 56 29.61 -7.53 -27.48
N ALA A 57 29.90 -6.21 -27.41
CA ALA A 57 30.95 -5.58 -28.23
C ALA A 57 32.33 -6.23 -27.98
N ASN A 58 32.67 -6.49 -26.70
CA ASN A 58 33.92 -7.16 -26.34
C ASN A 58 33.98 -8.59 -26.87
N LEU A 59 32.89 -9.34 -26.82
CA LEU A 59 32.79 -10.69 -27.38
C LEU A 59 33.00 -10.67 -28.90
N GLN A 60 32.33 -9.76 -29.61
CA GLN A 60 32.48 -9.63 -31.07
C GLN A 60 33.90 -9.17 -31.46
N PHE A 61 34.49 -8.27 -30.67
CA PHE A 61 35.89 -7.85 -30.91
C PHE A 61 36.88 -9.02 -30.72
N LYS A 62 36.73 -9.83 -29.68
CA LYS A 62 37.56 -11.05 -29.50
C LYS A 62 37.34 -12.04 -30.64
N SER A 63 36.12 -12.19 -31.11
CA SER A 63 35.80 -13.03 -32.27
C SER A 63 36.44 -12.47 -33.54
N GLN A 64 36.45 -11.14 -33.76
CA GLN A 64 37.11 -10.49 -34.86
C GLN A 64 38.61 -10.80 -34.89
N VAL A 65 39.29 -10.67 -33.73
CA VAL A 65 40.71 -11.02 -33.59
C VAL A 65 40.94 -12.51 -33.86
N GLN A 66 40.00 -13.38 -33.47
CA GLN A 66 40.09 -14.80 -33.80
C GLN A 66 39.94 -15.07 -35.30
N GLU A 67 39.06 -14.35 -36.01
CA GLU A 67 38.98 -14.49 -37.47
C GLU A 67 40.23 -13.97 -38.20
N TRP A 68 40.88 -12.93 -37.67
CA TRP A 68 42.20 -12.54 -38.16
C TRP A 68 43.24 -13.66 -38.04
N LYS A 69 43.29 -14.35 -36.90
CA LYS A 69 44.15 -15.53 -36.72
C LYS A 69 43.81 -16.65 -37.71
N ASN A 70 42.51 -16.85 -37.98
CA ASN A 70 42.09 -17.82 -39.02
C ASN A 70 42.55 -17.40 -40.40
N VAL A 71 42.55 -16.11 -40.75
CA VAL A 71 43.12 -15.59 -42.01
C VAL A 71 44.60 -15.99 -42.12
N LEU A 72 45.41 -15.76 -41.08
CA LEU A 72 46.83 -16.07 -41.08
C LEU A 72 47.11 -17.59 -41.16
N LEU A 73 46.37 -18.39 -40.42
CA LEU A 73 46.65 -19.83 -40.29
C LEU A 73 46.02 -20.68 -41.41
N ARG A 74 44.91 -20.23 -41.99
CA ARG A 74 44.06 -21.03 -42.90
C ARG A 74 43.87 -20.36 -44.26
N GLY A 75 44.24 -19.08 -44.41
CA GLY A 75 44.03 -18.26 -45.62
C GLY A 75 44.95 -18.55 -46.77
N LYS A 76 45.74 -19.65 -46.73
CA LYS A 76 46.65 -20.00 -47.84
C LYS A 76 45.91 -20.22 -49.17
N GLN A 77 44.68 -20.76 -49.11
CA GLN A 77 43.80 -20.91 -50.27
C GLN A 77 42.92 -19.66 -50.42
N PRO A 78 42.77 -19.10 -51.65
CA PRO A 78 42.00 -17.87 -51.84
C PRO A 78 40.55 -17.96 -51.34
N GLN A 79 39.91 -19.12 -51.41
CA GLN A 79 38.54 -19.34 -50.92
C GLN A 79 38.48 -19.21 -49.39
N GLU A 80 39.39 -19.83 -48.64
CA GLU A 80 39.44 -19.74 -47.19
C GLU A 80 39.90 -18.34 -46.74
N LEU A 81 40.80 -17.70 -47.44
CA LEU A 81 41.21 -16.30 -47.18
C LEU A 81 39.96 -15.38 -47.24
N ASN A 82 39.19 -15.45 -48.33
CA ASN A 82 38.04 -14.62 -48.53
C ASN A 82 36.95 -14.91 -47.47
N LYS A 83 36.73 -16.17 -47.14
CA LYS A 83 35.78 -16.59 -46.10
C LYS A 83 36.11 -15.98 -44.72
N TYR A 84 37.33 -16.18 -44.21
CA TYR A 84 37.74 -15.70 -42.89
C TYR A 84 37.89 -14.17 -42.87
N TRP A 85 38.31 -13.56 -43.98
CA TRP A 85 38.32 -12.10 -44.06
C TRP A 85 36.92 -11.51 -44.05
N GLN A 86 35.96 -12.10 -44.71
CA GLN A 86 34.58 -11.66 -44.67
C GLN A 86 34.00 -11.81 -43.24
N GLN A 87 34.28 -12.91 -42.55
CA GLN A 87 33.89 -13.08 -41.16
C GLN A 87 34.51 -12.02 -40.24
N PHE A 88 35.79 -11.66 -40.48
CA PHE A 88 36.44 -10.56 -39.79
C PHE A 88 35.70 -9.22 -39.98
N GLU A 89 35.39 -8.89 -41.24
CA GLU A 89 34.66 -7.65 -41.59
C GLU A 89 33.22 -7.66 -41.00
N ASP A 90 32.56 -8.79 -40.97
CA ASP A 90 31.25 -8.92 -40.31
C ASP A 90 31.33 -8.61 -38.82
N ARG A 91 32.32 -9.20 -38.11
CA ARG A 91 32.54 -8.90 -36.68
C ARG A 91 32.92 -7.44 -36.46
N GLN A 92 33.70 -6.85 -37.33
CA GLN A 92 34.02 -5.42 -37.25
C GLN A 92 32.76 -4.56 -37.34
N ARG A 93 31.84 -4.87 -38.27
CA ARG A 93 30.59 -4.16 -38.40
C ARG A 93 29.71 -4.36 -37.16
N ASP A 94 29.66 -5.58 -36.62
CA ASP A 94 28.89 -5.88 -35.40
C ASP A 94 29.40 -5.03 -34.23
N VAL A 95 30.70 -4.98 -33.98
CA VAL A 95 31.29 -4.13 -32.91
C VAL A 95 30.91 -2.66 -33.09
N GLN A 96 31.05 -2.11 -34.33
CA GLN A 96 30.73 -0.72 -34.62
C GLN A 96 29.24 -0.41 -34.37
N ASN A 97 28.36 -1.31 -34.79
CA ASN A 97 26.91 -1.19 -34.57
C ASN A 97 26.54 -1.21 -33.08
N ILE A 98 27.15 -2.13 -32.32
CA ILE A 98 26.91 -2.26 -30.89
C ILE A 98 27.41 -1.04 -30.13
N LEU A 99 28.63 -0.56 -30.42
CA LEU A 99 29.19 0.66 -29.82
C LEU A 99 28.31 1.88 -30.17
N GLY A 100 27.82 1.96 -31.41
CA GLY A 100 26.86 3.00 -31.84
C GLY A 100 25.57 2.97 -31.04
N GLN A 101 25.00 1.80 -30.77
CA GLN A 101 23.83 1.64 -29.90
C GLN A 101 24.15 2.05 -28.46
N LEU A 102 25.29 1.66 -27.94
CA LEU A 102 25.72 2.00 -26.58
C LEU A 102 25.81 3.51 -26.35
N VAL A 103 26.33 4.28 -27.31
CA VAL A 103 26.34 5.76 -27.23
C VAL A 103 24.95 6.36 -27.12
N GLN A 104 23.95 5.72 -27.73
CA GLN A 104 22.55 6.18 -27.73
C GLN A 104 21.74 5.69 -26.53
N THR A 105 22.30 4.81 -25.70
CA THR A 105 21.58 4.25 -24.55
C THR A 105 21.19 5.36 -23.55
N PRO A 106 19.94 5.40 -23.09
CA PRO A 106 19.49 6.34 -22.07
C PRO A 106 20.26 6.17 -20.76
N GLY A 107 20.45 7.28 -20.02
CA GLY A 107 21.08 7.23 -18.69
C GLY A 107 22.61 7.07 -18.68
N LEU A 108 23.25 6.87 -19.84
CA LEU A 108 24.72 6.87 -19.93
C LEU A 108 25.23 8.32 -19.79
N ASP A 109 26.16 8.56 -18.87
CA ASP A 109 26.70 9.88 -18.64
C ASP A 109 27.57 10.37 -19.80
N ALA A 110 27.79 11.69 -19.89
CA ALA A 110 28.52 12.32 -21.00
C ALA A 110 29.99 11.85 -21.09
N SER A 111 30.61 11.53 -19.96
CA SER A 111 32.01 11.04 -19.91
C SER A 111 32.10 9.64 -20.51
N LEU A 112 31.21 8.74 -20.09
CA LEU A 112 31.12 7.38 -20.64
C LEU A 112 30.78 7.40 -22.13
N LYS A 113 29.82 8.22 -22.57
CA LYS A 113 29.50 8.40 -24.00
C LYS A 113 30.73 8.82 -24.80
N SER A 114 31.48 9.80 -24.30
CA SER A 114 32.70 10.27 -24.97
C SER A 114 33.77 9.16 -25.06
N ARG A 115 33.90 8.32 -24.01
CA ARG A 115 34.87 7.20 -24.02
C ARG A 115 34.44 6.10 -24.99
N VAL A 116 33.15 5.75 -25.01
CA VAL A 116 32.61 4.78 -25.99
C VAL A 116 32.80 5.28 -27.42
N GLN A 117 32.59 6.58 -27.67
CA GLN A 117 32.77 7.18 -28.99
C GLN A 117 34.23 7.09 -29.41
N ARG A 118 35.19 7.44 -28.53
CA ARG A 118 36.62 7.29 -28.82
C ARG A 118 37.01 5.85 -29.11
N LEU A 119 36.48 4.91 -28.31
CA LEU A 119 36.69 3.47 -28.53
C LEU A 119 36.18 3.03 -29.91
N ALA A 120 35.03 3.51 -30.33
CA ALA A 120 34.47 3.22 -31.66
C ALA A 120 35.32 3.77 -32.78
N ASP A 121 35.88 4.98 -32.61
CA ASP A 121 36.77 5.59 -33.60
C ASP A 121 38.14 4.87 -33.68
N GLU A 122 38.74 4.50 -32.55
CA GLU A 122 39.95 3.69 -32.48
C GLU A 122 39.75 2.30 -33.09
N HIS A 123 38.65 1.63 -32.76
CA HIS A 123 38.31 0.34 -33.37
C HIS A 123 38.10 0.43 -34.88
N ARG A 124 37.57 1.55 -35.41
CA ARG A 124 37.44 1.77 -36.84
C ARG A 124 38.85 1.89 -37.52
N GLN A 125 39.77 2.56 -36.83
CA GLN A 125 41.17 2.68 -37.32
C GLN A 125 41.89 1.33 -37.34
N LEU A 126 41.59 0.44 -36.35
CA LEU A 126 42.10 -0.94 -36.37
C LEU A 126 41.71 -1.70 -37.63
N GLY A 127 40.50 -1.54 -38.15
CA GLY A 127 40.09 -2.17 -39.40
C GLY A 127 41.04 -1.87 -40.55
N SER A 128 41.48 -0.59 -40.67
CA SER A 128 42.45 -0.18 -41.69
C SER A 128 43.83 -0.79 -41.47
N ALA A 129 44.25 -0.95 -40.20
CA ALA A 129 45.51 -1.60 -39.90
C ALA A 129 45.48 -3.11 -40.26
N TYR A 130 44.42 -3.79 -39.94
CA TYR A 130 44.21 -5.20 -40.29
C TYR A 130 44.14 -5.41 -41.82
N GLN A 131 43.57 -4.46 -42.56
CA GLN A 131 43.55 -4.52 -44.00
C GLN A 131 44.98 -4.47 -44.58
N LYS A 132 45.84 -3.58 -44.05
CA LYS A 132 47.27 -3.55 -44.42
C LYS A 132 47.96 -4.88 -44.04
N GLY A 133 47.61 -5.47 -42.91
CA GLY A 133 48.11 -6.78 -42.52
C GLY A 133 47.72 -7.89 -43.50
N ARG A 134 46.46 -7.89 -43.97
CA ARG A 134 46.01 -8.81 -45.03
C ARG A 134 46.78 -8.62 -46.34
N ASP A 135 46.96 -7.37 -46.74
CA ASP A 135 47.70 -7.07 -47.97
C ASP A 135 49.14 -7.54 -47.87
N ALA A 136 49.85 -7.34 -46.72
CA ALA A 136 51.17 -7.85 -46.46
C ALA A 136 51.24 -9.39 -46.48
N TYR A 137 50.20 -10.07 -45.87
CA TYR A 137 50.08 -11.52 -45.92
C TYR A 137 49.99 -12.05 -47.36
N VAL A 138 49.12 -11.43 -48.18
CA VAL A 138 48.96 -11.82 -49.59
C VAL A 138 50.24 -11.53 -50.40
N ALA A 139 50.84 -10.35 -50.25
CA ALA A 139 52.06 -9.96 -50.92
C ALA A 139 53.29 -10.85 -50.55
N GLY A 140 53.32 -11.35 -49.33
CA GLY A 140 54.28 -12.31 -48.81
C GLY A 140 54.07 -13.77 -49.25
N GLY A 141 53.15 -14.01 -50.21
CA GLY A 141 52.86 -15.37 -50.65
C GLY A 141 52.09 -16.23 -49.62
N ALA A 142 51.23 -15.59 -48.87
CA ALA A 142 50.47 -16.19 -47.74
C ALA A 142 51.41 -16.57 -46.55
N ASP A 143 52.42 -15.72 -46.29
CA ASP A 143 53.23 -15.87 -45.09
C ASP A 143 52.58 -15.27 -43.84
N PRO A 144 52.21 -16.10 -42.85
CA PRO A 144 51.59 -15.64 -41.58
C PRO A 144 52.48 -14.60 -40.85
N SER A 145 53.81 -14.75 -40.91
CA SER A 145 54.76 -13.86 -40.25
C SER A 145 54.69 -12.44 -40.81
N ALA A 146 54.54 -12.28 -42.12
CA ALA A 146 54.44 -10.98 -42.77
C ALA A 146 53.13 -10.27 -42.39
N GLY A 147 52.00 -11.00 -42.34
CA GLY A 147 50.73 -10.47 -41.90
C GLY A 147 50.73 -10.10 -40.42
N ASP A 148 51.24 -10.97 -39.55
CA ASP A 148 51.29 -10.72 -38.09
C ASP A 148 52.19 -9.52 -37.76
N ALA A 149 53.37 -9.42 -38.40
CA ALA A 149 54.30 -8.32 -38.18
C ALA A 149 53.69 -6.95 -38.50
N ALA A 150 52.83 -6.87 -39.52
CA ALA A 150 52.17 -5.62 -39.94
C ALA A 150 51.10 -5.11 -38.94
N VAL A 151 50.55 -6.01 -38.11
CA VAL A 151 49.51 -5.67 -37.13
C VAL A 151 49.90 -5.95 -35.67
N LYS A 152 51.15 -6.28 -35.42
CA LYS A 152 51.63 -6.66 -34.09
C LYS A 152 51.34 -5.57 -33.05
N GLY A 153 50.48 -5.87 -32.09
CA GLY A 153 50.13 -5.03 -30.95
C GLY A 153 49.22 -3.85 -31.25
N VAL A 154 48.70 -3.71 -32.49
CA VAL A 154 47.80 -2.60 -32.86
C VAL A 154 46.46 -2.66 -32.11
N ASP A 155 46.01 -3.85 -31.74
CA ASP A 155 44.74 -4.11 -31.03
C ASP A 155 44.84 -4.03 -29.50
N ARG A 156 46.06 -3.90 -28.95
CA ARG A 156 46.31 -3.99 -27.51
C ARG A 156 45.60 -2.88 -26.75
N ALA A 157 45.77 -1.63 -27.17
CA ALA A 157 45.15 -0.48 -26.50
C ALA A 157 43.63 -0.55 -26.57
N THR A 158 43.05 -0.89 -27.71
CA THR A 158 41.62 -1.04 -27.91
C THR A 158 41.05 -2.19 -27.05
N SER A 159 41.79 -3.31 -26.94
CA SER A 159 41.42 -4.45 -26.12
C SER A 159 41.38 -4.10 -24.61
N GLU A 160 42.41 -3.35 -24.15
CA GLU A 160 42.51 -2.88 -22.77
C GLU A 160 41.36 -1.91 -22.46
N GLN A 161 41.12 -0.90 -23.30
CA GLN A 161 40.00 0.06 -23.13
C GLN A 161 38.63 -0.62 -23.15
N MET A 162 38.42 -1.59 -24.03
CA MET A 162 37.19 -2.39 -24.07
C MET A 162 36.96 -3.12 -22.74
N SER A 163 38.01 -3.76 -22.20
CA SER A 163 37.96 -4.51 -20.94
C SER A 163 37.71 -3.58 -19.72
N GLU A 164 38.33 -2.40 -19.73
CA GLU A 164 38.08 -1.38 -18.70
C GLU A 164 36.63 -0.89 -18.72
N LEU A 165 36.11 -0.56 -19.91
CA LEU A 165 34.72 -0.14 -20.07
C LEU A 165 33.71 -1.24 -19.66
N VAL A 166 34.01 -2.52 -19.96
CA VAL A 166 33.22 -3.66 -19.49
C VAL A 166 33.14 -3.65 -17.96
N THR A 167 34.31 -3.52 -17.31
CA THR A 167 34.35 -3.54 -15.83
C THR A 167 33.63 -2.34 -15.24
N GLU A 168 33.82 -1.17 -15.77
CA GLU A 168 33.24 0.07 -15.30
C GLU A 168 31.69 0.09 -15.45
N LEU A 169 31.20 -0.27 -16.64
CA LEU A 169 29.76 -0.31 -16.91
C LEU A 169 29.04 -1.39 -16.11
N ARG A 170 29.66 -2.54 -15.89
CA ARG A 170 29.11 -3.56 -14.97
C ARG A 170 29.02 -3.03 -13.54
N GLN A 171 30.12 -2.45 -13.01
CA GLN A 171 30.11 -1.89 -11.67
C GLN A 171 29.09 -0.76 -11.51
N HIS A 172 28.92 0.06 -12.55
CA HIS A 172 27.91 1.12 -12.56
C HIS A 172 26.50 0.54 -12.51
N GLY A 173 26.21 -0.45 -13.33
CA GLY A 173 24.94 -1.17 -13.32
C GLY A 173 24.64 -1.85 -11.98
N ASP A 174 25.64 -2.54 -11.41
CA ASP A 174 25.51 -3.23 -10.12
C ASP A 174 25.22 -2.25 -8.97
N ARG A 175 25.94 -1.11 -8.93
CA ARG A 175 25.70 -0.06 -7.92
C ARG A 175 24.30 0.53 -8.03
N GLN A 176 23.88 0.92 -9.22
CA GLN A 176 22.53 1.47 -9.42
C GLN A 176 21.45 0.43 -9.12
N SER A 177 21.66 -0.83 -9.48
CA SER A 177 20.75 -1.92 -9.13
C SER A 177 20.61 -2.07 -7.61
N ALA A 178 21.72 -2.04 -6.88
CA ALA A 178 21.72 -2.12 -5.42
C ALA A 178 21.03 -0.91 -4.77
N GLU A 179 21.29 0.30 -5.27
CA GLU A 179 20.65 1.53 -4.76
C GLU A 179 19.14 1.52 -4.98
N ILE A 180 18.68 1.15 -6.20
CA ILE A 180 17.26 1.08 -6.52
C ILE A 180 16.59 -0.01 -5.71
N SER A 181 17.22 -1.18 -5.54
CA SER A 181 16.67 -2.26 -4.71
C SER A 181 16.53 -1.84 -3.25
N ALA A 182 17.55 -1.21 -2.67
CA ALA A 182 17.48 -0.70 -1.30
C ALA A 182 16.43 0.41 -1.12
N ALA A 183 16.27 1.29 -2.11
CA ALA A 183 15.24 2.32 -2.11
C ALA A 183 13.83 1.72 -2.23
N ALA A 184 13.67 0.69 -3.08
CA ALA A 184 12.41 -0.03 -3.24
C ALA A 184 12.02 -0.76 -1.96
N ASP A 185 12.94 -1.48 -1.32
CA ASP A 185 12.71 -2.16 -0.04
C ASP A 185 12.28 -1.18 1.05
N ARG A 186 12.97 -0.04 1.17
CA ARG A 186 12.60 1.02 2.11
C ARG A 186 11.21 1.56 1.84
N THR A 187 10.87 1.81 0.58
CA THR A 187 9.55 2.32 0.16
C THR A 187 8.45 1.32 0.48
N VAL A 188 8.66 0.04 0.21
CA VAL A 188 7.72 -1.04 0.52
C VAL A 188 7.50 -1.15 2.04
N TRP A 189 8.57 -1.20 2.84
CA TRP A 189 8.45 -1.27 4.30
C TRP A 189 7.77 -0.05 4.90
N LEU A 190 8.10 1.16 4.44
CA LEU A 190 7.42 2.38 4.86
C LEU A 190 5.94 2.35 4.47
N GLY A 191 5.61 1.90 3.25
CA GLY A 191 4.23 1.76 2.79
C GLY A 191 3.42 0.79 3.65
N ILE A 192 3.97 -0.37 3.98
CA ILE A 192 3.34 -1.35 4.88
C ILE A 192 3.11 -0.75 6.27
N LEU A 193 4.12 -0.08 6.83
CA LEU A 193 4.04 0.52 8.16
C LEU A 193 2.97 1.63 8.22
N VAL A 194 2.94 2.51 7.21
CA VAL A 194 1.94 3.58 7.10
C VAL A 194 0.53 2.98 6.95
N MET A 195 0.39 1.92 6.14
CA MET A 195 -0.90 1.25 5.95
C MET A 195 -1.40 0.59 7.24
N LEU A 196 -0.53 -0.10 7.97
CA LEU A 196 -0.90 -0.72 9.25
C LEU A 196 -1.22 0.32 10.32
N ALA A 197 -0.39 1.38 10.45
CA ALA A 197 -0.60 2.45 11.41
C ALA A 197 -1.90 3.21 11.14
N SER A 198 -2.19 3.53 9.88
CA SER A 198 -3.43 4.21 9.49
C SER A 198 -4.66 3.34 9.68
N GLY A 199 -4.58 2.04 9.34
CA GLY A 199 -5.65 1.08 9.59
C GLY A 199 -5.97 0.95 11.08
N LEU A 200 -4.94 0.85 11.93
CA LEU A 200 -5.10 0.82 13.37
C LEU A 200 -5.74 2.11 13.90
N LEU A 201 -5.26 3.27 13.45
CA LEU A 201 -5.79 4.57 13.86
C LEU A 201 -7.26 4.74 13.46
N ILE A 202 -7.61 4.40 12.23
CA ILE A 202 -9.00 4.43 11.74
C ILE A 202 -9.86 3.47 12.54
N GLY A 203 -9.37 2.26 12.82
CA GLY A 203 -10.07 1.26 13.64
C GLY A 203 -10.34 1.76 15.06
N LEU A 204 -9.33 2.29 15.75
CA LEU A 204 -9.46 2.85 17.09
C LEU A 204 -10.41 4.04 17.12
N LEU A 205 -10.29 4.96 16.16
CA LEU A 205 -11.18 6.11 16.04
C LEU A 205 -12.64 5.69 15.80
N SER A 206 -12.84 4.72 14.92
CA SER A 206 -14.18 4.17 14.64
C SER A 206 -14.79 3.50 15.89
N LEU A 207 -14.02 2.67 16.59
CA LEU A 207 -14.45 2.06 17.85
C LEU A 207 -14.81 3.10 18.92
N TRP A 208 -13.97 4.14 19.06
CA TRP A 208 -14.24 5.23 20.00
C TRP A 208 -15.53 5.99 19.64
N LEU A 209 -15.71 6.32 18.35
CA LEU A 209 -16.92 7.01 17.86
C LEU A 209 -18.18 6.15 18.06
N VAL A 210 -18.13 4.87 17.71
CA VAL A 210 -19.25 3.93 17.89
C VAL A 210 -19.60 3.80 19.38
N ASN A 211 -18.58 3.62 20.23
CA ASN A 211 -18.82 3.50 21.68
C ASN A 211 -19.47 4.76 22.23
N ARG A 212 -18.99 5.95 21.86
CA ARG A 212 -19.50 7.24 22.35
C ARG A 212 -20.87 7.60 21.76
N SER A 213 -21.08 7.36 20.46
CA SER A 213 -22.30 7.80 19.75
C SER A 213 -23.46 6.83 19.87
N LEU A 214 -23.18 5.52 20.04
CA LEU A 214 -24.19 4.46 19.99
C LEU A 214 -24.23 3.65 21.29
N VAL A 215 -23.11 3.03 21.67
CA VAL A 215 -23.12 2.03 22.76
C VAL A 215 -23.44 2.66 24.09
N GLN A 216 -22.80 3.77 24.45
CA GLN A 216 -23.06 4.44 25.73
C GLN A 216 -24.49 4.94 25.86
N PRO A 217 -25.10 5.66 24.89
CA PRO A 217 -26.48 6.09 24.99
C PRO A 217 -27.47 4.93 25.03
N ILE A 218 -27.24 3.85 24.29
CA ILE A 218 -28.09 2.65 24.34
C ILE A 218 -28.04 2.01 25.72
N ARG A 219 -26.83 1.84 26.30
CA ARG A 219 -26.71 1.31 27.69
C ARG A 219 -27.44 2.17 28.70
N GLN A 220 -27.31 3.49 28.62
CA GLN A 220 -28.04 4.40 29.51
C GLN A 220 -29.54 4.24 29.40
N LEU A 221 -30.09 4.04 28.20
CA LEU A 221 -31.51 3.78 28.00
C LEU A 221 -31.94 2.41 28.56
N ILE A 222 -31.14 1.36 28.38
CA ILE A 222 -31.40 0.04 28.94
C ILE A 222 -31.42 0.12 30.47
N ASP A 223 -30.41 0.76 31.09
CA ASP A 223 -30.34 0.92 32.53
C ASP A 223 -31.54 1.73 33.06
N TYR A 224 -31.97 2.76 32.34
CA TYR A 224 -33.11 3.56 32.68
C TYR A 224 -34.44 2.74 32.64
N VAL A 225 -34.66 1.98 31.58
CA VAL A 225 -35.84 1.11 31.48
C VAL A 225 -35.79 0.03 32.55
N ALA A 226 -34.63 -0.51 32.90
CA ALA A 226 -34.49 -1.45 34.01
C ALA A 226 -34.80 -0.82 35.39
N GLN A 227 -34.47 0.45 35.60
CA GLN A 227 -34.88 1.20 36.81
C GLN A 227 -36.38 1.45 36.87
N LEU A 228 -36.98 1.81 35.74
CA LEU A 228 -38.45 1.97 35.63
C LEU A 228 -39.18 0.67 35.98
N SER A 229 -38.70 -0.48 35.51
CA SER A 229 -39.30 -1.79 35.82
C SER A 229 -39.23 -2.16 37.31
N ARG A 230 -38.29 -1.57 38.06
CA ARG A 230 -38.17 -1.73 39.53
C ARG A 230 -38.95 -0.70 40.33
N GLY A 231 -39.75 0.14 39.67
CA GLY A 231 -40.53 1.20 40.33
C GLY A 231 -39.73 2.45 40.71
N GLN A 232 -38.50 2.61 40.19
CA GLN A 232 -37.69 3.80 40.44
C GLN A 232 -38.04 4.92 39.45
N LEU A 233 -39.00 5.78 39.84
CA LEU A 233 -39.60 6.79 38.97
C LEU A 233 -39.00 8.19 39.15
N ALA A 234 -37.95 8.37 39.99
CA ALA A 234 -37.46 9.67 40.42
C ALA A 234 -36.65 10.40 39.32
N GLN A 235 -35.95 9.67 38.45
CA GLN A 235 -35.01 10.26 37.44
C GLN A 235 -35.65 10.31 36.05
N ARG A 236 -35.18 11.27 35.23
CA ARG A 236 -35.46 11.37 33.79
C ARG A 236 -34.20 11.17 32.99
N VAL A 237 -34.31 10.50 31.84
CA VAL A 237 -33.20 10.43 30.87
C VAL A 237 -33.12 11.74 30.12
N ALA A 238 -31.88 12.26 29.94
CA ALA A 238 -31.62 13.44 29.10
C ALA A 238 -32.03 13.14 27.64
N SER A 239 -32.86 14.02 27.06
CA SER A 239 -33.39 13.85 25.71
C SER A 239 -32.96 15.01 24.76
N GLU A 240 -31.73 15.49 24.92
CA GLU A 240 -31.18 16.56 24.05
C GLU A 240 -30.90 16.10 22.60
N ARG A 241 -30.88 14.78 22.37
CA ARG A 241 -30.67 14.19 21.04
C ARG A 241 -31.91 14.34 20.16
N GLN A 242 -31.67 14.62 18.87
CA GLN A 242 -32.75 14.75 17.88
C GLN A 242 -32.91 13.53 16.96
N ASP A 243 -32.11 12.47 17.20
CA ASP A 243 -32.10 11.22 16.45
C ASP A 243 -33.08 10.19 17.03
N GLU A 244 -33.07 8.96 16.51
CA GLU A 244 -33.93 7.85 16.93
C GLU A 244 -33.73 7.48 18.40
N LEU A 245 -32.50 7.63 18.95
CA LEU A 245 -32.25 7.41 20.37
C LEU A 245 -32.84 8.51 21.24
N GLY A 246 -32.85 9.74 20.77
CA GLY A 246 -33.54 10.86 21.44
C GLY A 246 -35.06 10.63 21.48
N LYS A 247 -35.65 10.13 20.38
CA LYS A 247 -37.08 9.76 20.36
C LYS A 247 -37.39 8.62 21.32
N LEU A 248 -36.50 7.63 21.41
CA LEU A 248 -36.64 6.52 22.36
C LEU A 248 -36.55 7.01 23.81
N ALA A 249 -35.64 7.95 24.11
CA ALA A 249 -35.53 8.59 25.42
C ALA A 249 -36.78 9.36 25.80
N MET A 250 -37.38 10.10 24.85
CA MET A 250 -38.67 10.79 25.09
C MET A 250 -39.80 9.81 25.35
N ALA A 251 -39.91 8.73 24.57
CA ALA A 251 -40.94 7.70 24.80
C ALA A 251 -40.77 7.02 26.16
N ALA A 252 -39.55 6.72 26.59
CA ALA A 252 -39.25 6.17 27.91
C ALA A 252 -39.60 7.16 29.03
N ASN A 253 -39.38 8.46 28.87
CA ASN A 253 -39.81 9.48 29.82
C ASN A 253 -41.33 9.59 29.88
N THR A 254 -42.04 9.50 28.75
CA THR A 254 -43.52 9.47 28.72
C THR A 254 -44.07 8.26 29.45
N LEU A 255 -43.47 7.07 29.24
CA LEU A 255 -43.84 5.87 29.97
C LEU A 255 -43.63 6.03 31.49
N ARG A 256 -42.51 6.61 31.90
CA ARG A 256 -42.23 6.93 33.31
C ARG A 256 -43.28 7.85 33.90
N ASP A 257 -43.67 8.92 33.20
CA ASP A 257 -44.67 9.89 33.68
C ASP A 257 -46.04 9.22 33.81
N PHE A 258 -46.43 8.36 32.88
CA PHE A 258 -47.63 7.55 32.95
C PHE A 258 -47.61 6.60 34.17
N LEU A 259 -46.52 5.86 34.39
CA LEU A 259 -46.37 4.98 35.54
C LEU A 259 -46.45 5.77 36.86
N ALA A 260 -45.77 6.92 36.95
CA ALA A 260 -45.78 7.77 38.14
C ALA A 260 -47.19 8.27 38.48
N GLN A 261 -47.95 8.70 37.45
CA GLN A 261 -49.37 9.11 37.65
C GLN A 261 -50.26 7.95 38.10
N THR A 262 -50.07 6.76 37.48
CA THR A 262 -50.84 5.55 37.83
C THR A 262 -50.58 5.13 39.27
N PHE A 263 -49.28 5.08 39.69
CA PHE A 263 -48.92 4.76 41.06
C PHE A 263 -49.47 5.78 42.06
N ALA A 264 -49.40 7.09 41.75
CA ALA A 264 -49.95 8.13 42.60
C ALA A 264 -51.49 8.05 42.71
N SER A 265 -52.19 7.64 41.63
CA SER A 265 -53.60 7.41 41.62
C SER A 265 -54.00 6.18 42.45
N LEU A 266 -53.29 5.06 42.27
CA LEU A 266 -53.43 3.85 43.04
C LEU A 266 -53.24 4.09 44.55
N GLN A 267 -52.20 4.84 44.90
CA GLN A 267 -51.93 5.18 46.31
C GLN A 267 -53.02 6.03 46.92
N ARG A 268 -53.59 6.99 46.17
CA ARG A 268 -54.75 7.77 46.63
C ARG A 268 -55.99 6.86 46.83
N SER A 269 -56.27 6.02 45.82
CA SER A 269 -57.41 5.09 45.94
C SER A 269 -57.27 4.11 47.10
N ALA A 270 -56.07 3.64 47.40
CA ALA A 270 -55.74 2.80 48.54
C ALA A 270 -55.99 3.54 49.87
N SER A 271 -55.52 4.80 49.95
CA SER A 271 -55.78 5.66 51.13
C SER A 271 -57.26 5.96 51.34
N ASP A 272 -58.03 6.22 50.26
CA ASP A 272 -59.49 6.44 50.35
C ASP A 272 -60.21 5.18 50.77
N LEU A 273 -59.77 4.00 50.29
CA LEU A 273 -60.34 2.71 50.75
C LEU A 273 -60.01 2.45 52.23
N ASP A 274 -58.79 2.76 52.68
CA ASP A 274 -58.44 2.60 54.10
C ASP A 274 -59.27 3.52 55.00
N SER A 275 -59.44 4.80 54.60
CA SER A 275 -60.32 5.76 55.26
C SER A 275 -61.80 5.28 55.35
N SER A 276 -62.30 4.84 54.17
CA SER A 276 -63.72 4.31 54.13
C SER A 276 -63.90 3.05 54.95
N SER A 277 -62.85 2.17 54.98
CA SER A 277 -62.88 0.98 55.86
C SER A 277 -62.86 1.36 57.33
N GLY A 278 -62.13 2.39 57.72
CA GLY A 278 -62.12 2.94 59.07
C GLY A 278 -63.48 3.54 59.49
N GLU A 279 -64.10 4.28 58.59
CA GLU A 279 -65.46 4.80 58.82
C GLU A 279 -66.48 3.70 58.97
N LEU A 280 -66.46 2.67 58.11
CA LEU A 280 -67.35 1.51 58.22
C LEU A 280 -67.16 0.76 59.54
N ASN A 281 -65.95 0.58 59.99
CA ASN A 281 -65.58 -0.06 61.27
C ASN A 281 -66.12 0.79 62.46
N SER A 282 -66.01 2.10 62.37
CA SER A 282 -66.52 3.05 63.34
C SER A 282 -68.08 2.97 63.43
N ILE A 283 -68.77 2.97 62.28
CA ILE A 283 -70.20 2.82 62.18
C ILE A 283 -70.64 1.46 62.72
N ALA A 284 -69.94 0.37 62.38
CA ALA A 284 -70.25 -0.98 62.92
C ALA A 284 -70.07 -1.02 64.44
N THR A 285 -69.06 -0.38 65.01
CA THR A 285 -68.82 -0.27 66.44
C THR A 285 -69.98 0.53 67.14
N LEU A 286 -70.38 1.64 66.53
CA LEU A 286 -71.58 2.41 67.03
C LEU A 286 -72.84 1.62 66.94
N MET A 287 -73.10 0.87 65.86
CA MET A 287 -74.28 -0.02 65.77
C MET A 287 -74.28 -1.13 66.87
N LEU A 288 -73.10 -1.74 67.10
CA LEU A 288 -72.94 -2.73 68.14
C LEU A 288 -73.21 -2.12 69.52
N SER A 289 -72.77 -0.89 69.80
CA SER A 289 -73.05 -0.19 71.04
C SER A 289 -74.57 0.16 71.19
N LEU A 290 -75.21 0.58 70.12
CA LEU A 290 -76.67 0.83 70.08
C LEU A 290 -77.49 -0.44 70.30
N ILE A 291 -77.11 -1.58 69.75
CA ILE A 291 -77.71 -2.87 69.97
C ILE A 291 -77.57 -3.29 71.44
N HIS A 292 -76.46 -3.05 72.07
CA HIS A 292 -76.24 -3.32 73.49
C HIS A 292 -77.07 -2.40 74.38
N ILE A 293 -77.36 -1.16 74.01
CA ILE A 293 -78.14 -0.21 74.72
C ILE A 293 -79.64 -0.50 74.55
N SER A 294 -80.08 -1.13 73.45
CA SER A 294 -81.45 -1.46 73.12
C SER A 294 -81.90 -2.84 73.64
N GLU A 295 -81.00 -3.59 74.25
CA GLU A 295 -81.42 -4.85 74.91
C GLU A 295 -82.27 -4.51 76.13
N PRO A 296 -83.60 -4.76 76.05
CA PRO A 296 -84.50 -4.35 77.09
C PRO A 296 -84.27 -5.21 78.32
N THR A 297 -84.11 -4.55 79.44
CA THR A 297 -84.36 -5.09 80.77
C THR A 297 -85.70 -5.82 80.83
N ARG A 298 -85.70 -7.02 80.31
CA ARG A 298 -86.73 -7.99 80.62
C ARG A 298 -86.15 -9.05 81.51
N LEU A 299 -86.33 -8.83 82.81
CA LEU A 299 -86.62 -9.88 83.78
C LEU A 299 -86.53 -9.29 85.18
N ARG A 300 -87.62 -8.83 85.65
CA ARG A 300 -88.03 -9.05 87.06
C ARG A 300 -89.50 -8.81 87.15
N ARG A 301 -90.20 -9.88 87.09
CA ARG A 301 -91.34 -10.13 88.00
C ARG A 301 -91.69 -11.60 87.97
N ILE A 302 -91.53 -12.16 89.02
CA ILE A 302 -91.96 -13.13 90.00
C ILE A 302 -91.18 -14.38 89.91
#